data_40aed59c414a7de9f8d32115d6c62e70
#
_entry.id   40aed59c414a7de9f8d32115d6c62e70
#
_cell.length_a   1.000
_cell.length_b   1.000
_cell.length_c   1.000
_cell.angle_alpha   90.00
_cell.angle_beta   90.00
_cell.angle_gamma   90.00
#
_symmetry.space_group_name_H-M   'P 1'
#
loop_
_entity.id
_entity.type
_entity.pdbx_description
1 polymer ?
#
loop_
_entity_poly.entity_id
_entity_poly.type
_entity_poly.pdbx_seq_one_letter_code
_entity_poly.pdbx_strand_id
1 'polypeptide(L)'
;MHDVPYTVCPGPEVTAAMAVLSAAIRQSCPRVPLGVQVLCAANQQAIAIALAAGLDFIRAEGFVFSHVADEGIINACAGDLLRYRKHIGAENIQIFADIKKKHSAHALTADVSVAQTAAAAQLFLANGVVLTGTATGHPADPQQLREVKHAVKIPVLVGSGVTLENVKNYLDADALIIGSYFKKEGYWANAVDPDRVKKFMEHISKLRE
;
A
#
# COMPACT_ATOMS: atom_id res chain seq x y z
N MET A 1 -6.25 -6.97 -11.30
CA MET A 1 -6.57 -7.70 -10.08
C MET A 1 -7.66 -8.73 -10.35
N HIS A 2 -7.35 -9.75 -11.16
CA HIS A 2 -8.27 -10.85 -11.45
C HIS A 2 -7.71 -12.18 -10.95
N ASP A 3 -6.84 -12.11 -9.93
CA ASP A 3 -6.08 -13.22 -9.38
C ASP A 3 -6.64 -13.68 -8.00
N VAL A 4 -7.94 -13.49 -7.84
CA VAL A 4 -8.67 -13.93 -6.64
C VAL A 4 -9.08 -15.41 -6.84
N PRO A 5 -8.88 -16.27 -5.81
CA PRO A 5 -8.40 -16.02 -4.46
C PRO A 5 -6.86 -15.89 -4.39
N TYR A 6 -6.39 -14.95 -3.53
CA TYR A 6 -4.96 -14.78 -3.30
C TYR A 6 -4.37 -15.88 -2.42
N THR A 7 -3.04 -16.04 -2.49
CA THR A 7 -2.28 -16.96 -1.64
C THR A 7 -1.12 -16.24 -0.97
N VAL A 8 -0.75 -16.68 0.23
CA VAL A 8 0.41 -16.14 0.98
C VAL A 8 1.74 -16.48 0.30
N CYS A 9 1.76 -17.49 -0.54
CA CYS A 9 2.95 -17.96 -1.25
C CYS A 9 2.66 -18.05 -2.75
N PRO A 10 2.61 -16.91 -3.47
CA PRO A 10 2.45 -16.95 -4.92
C PRO A 10 3.64 -17.64 -5.58
N GLY A 11 3.38 -18.38 -6.65
CA GLY A 11 4.41 -19.08 -7.40
C GLY A 11 5.35 -18.14 -8.16
N PRO A 12 6.44 -18.67 -8.72
CA PRO A 12 7.42 -17.90 -9.47
C PRO A 12 6.82 -17.24 -10.72
N GLU A 13 5.75 -17.80 -11.30
CA GLU A 13 5.03 -17.24 -12.45
C GLU A 13 4.46 -15.87 -12.16
N VAL A 14 3.93 -15.63 -10.94
CA VAL A 14 3.41 -14.33 -10.53
C VAL A 14 4.55 -13.31 -10.47
N THR A 15 5.67 -13.67 -9.85
CA THR A 15 6.86 -12.82 -9.75
C THR A 15 7.38 -12.47 -11.15
N ALA A 16 7.51 -13.45 -12.04
CA ALA A 16 8.00 -13.25 -13.40
C ALA A 16 7.07 -12.35 -14.22
N ALA A 17 5.76 -12.61 -14.21
CA ALA A 17 4.78 -11.80 -14.92
C ALA A 17 4.77 -10.36 -14.43
N MET A 18 4.78 -10.15 -13.11
CA MET A 18 4.78 -8.81 -12.52
C MET A 18 6.09 -8.06 -12.80
N ALA A 19 7.24 -8.73 -12.87
CA ALA A 19 8.51 -8.11 -13.23
C ALA A 19 8.48 -7.57 -14.67
N VAL A 20 8.00 -8.37 -15.62
CA VAL A 20 7.88 -7.96 -17.05
C VAL A 20 6.93 -6.78 -17.21
N LEU A 21 5.75 -6.86 -16.59
CA LEU A 21 4.77 -5.76 -16.65
C LEU A 21 5.28 -4.50 -15.97
N SER A 22 5.94 -4.61 -14.83
CA SER A 22 6.52 -3.47 -14.11
C SER A 22 7.61 -2.77 -14.92
N ALA A 23 8.47 -3.53 -15.60
CA ALA A 23 9.50 -2.98 -16.48
C ALA A 23 8.89 -2.24 -17.67
N ALA A 24 7.83 -2.78 -18.29
CA ALA A 24 7.11 -2.11 -19.39
C ALA A 24 6.45 -0.80 -18.93
N ILE A 25 5.86 -0.79 -17.72
CA ILE A 25 5.29 0.43 -17.13
C ILE A 25 6.39 1.45 -16.84
N ARG A 26 7.54 1.04 -16.30
CA ARG A 26 8.68 1.94 -16.05
C ARG A 26 9.17 2.59 -17.35
N GLN A 27 9.25 1.84 -18.45
CA GLN A 27 9.61 2.41 -19.76
C GLN A 27 8.60 3.47 -20.23
N SER A 28 7.32 3.25 -19.99
CA SER A 28 6.24 4.18 -20.34
C SER A 28 6.19 5.41 -19.44
N CYS A 29 6.62 5.29 -18.18
CA CYS A 29 6.56 6.34 -17.16
C CYS A 29 7.92 6.54 -16.49
N PRO A 30 8.99 6.97 -17.22
CA PRO A 30 10.36 6.95 -16.71
C PRO A 30 10.63 7.91 -15.56
N ARG A 31 9.84 8.95 -15.41
CA ARG A 31 10.04 10.03 -14.40
C ARG A 31 9.04 9.99 -13.23
N VAL A 32 8.08 9.08 -13.26
CA VAL A 32 7.08 8.97 -12.19
C VAL A 32 7.58 7.96 -11.16
N PRO A 33 7.54 8.26 -9.85
CA PRO A 33 7.80 7.27 -8.83
C PRO A 33 6.81 6.10 -8.97
N LEU A 34 7.34 4.89 -9.09
CA LEU A 34 6.55 3.67 -9.29
C LEU A 34 6.83 2.68 -8.17
N GLY A 35 5.78 2.04 -7.70
CA GLY A 35 5.88 0.98 -6.71
C GLY A 35 5.07 -0.24 -7.06
N VAL A 36 5.33 -1.33 -6.38
CA VAL A 36 4.62 -2.60 -6.55
C VAL A 36 4.18 -3.18 -5.22
N GLN A 37 3.05 -3.87 -5.24
CA GLN A 37 2.58 -4.75 -4.17
C GLN A 37 2.27 -6.11 -4.77
N VAL A 38 2.73 -7.18 -4.13
CA VAL A 38 2.41 -8.55 -4.53
C VAL A 38 1.52 -9.17 -3.47
N LEU A 39 0.28 -9.42 -3.81
CA LEU A 39 -0.71 -10.02 -2.92
C LEU A 39 -0.56 -11.56 -2.89
N CYS A 40 -0.69 -12.15 -1.68
CA CYS A 40 -0.75 -11.34 -0.45
C CYS A 40 0.57 -11.50 0.30
N ALA A 41 1.02 -10.43 0.95
CA ALA A 41 2.22 -10.39 1.80
C ALA A 41 3.52 -10.95 1.17
N ALA A 42 3.59 -11.08 -0.17
CA ALA A 42 4.77 -11.56 -0.88
C ALA A 42 5.81 -10.43 -1.02
N ASN A 43 6.25 -9.91 0.13
CA ASN A 43 7.03 -8.67 0.21
C ASN A 43 8.46 -8.83 -0.33
N GLN A 44 9.09 -10.02 -0.19
CA GLN A 44 10.41 -10.28 -0.77
C GLN A 44 10.32 -10.31 -2.30
N GLN A 45 9.28 -10.94 -2.86
CA GLN A 45 9.01 -10.94 -4.30
C GLN A 45 8.79 -9.50 -4.80
N ALA A 46 8.05 -8.69 -4.04
CA ALA A 46 7.85 -7.28 -4.38
C ALA A 46 9.18 -6.50 -4.43
N ILE A 47 10.09 -6.69 -3.48
CA ILE A 47 11.43 -6.07 -3.52
C ILE A 47 12.24 -6.56 -4.71
N ALA A 48 12.23 -7.86 -5.00
CA ALA A 48 12.94 -8.43 -6.16
C ALA A 48 12.41 -7.85 -7.49
N ILE A 49 11.09 -7.75 -7.64
CA ILE A 49 10.45 -7.11 -8.80
C ILE A 49 10.83 -5.64 -8.90
N ALA A 50 10.77 -4.90 -7.78
CA ALA A 50 11.10 -3.49 -7.76
C ALA A 50 12.56 -3.24 -8.19
N LEU A 51 13.49 -4.04 -7.68
CA LEU A 51 14.90 -3.97 -8.08
C LEU A 51 15.08 -4.28 -9.57
N ALA A 52 14.54 -5.40 -10.04
CA ALA A 52 14.70 -5.86 -11.43
C ALA A 52 14.07 -4.91 -12.45
N ALA A 53 12.92 -4.30 -12.11
CA ALA A 53 12.19 -3.39 -12.99
C ALA A 53 12.55 -1.90 -12.80
N GLY A 54 13.48 -1.56 -11.90
CA GLY A 54 13.87 -0.18 -11.60
C GLY A 54 12.76 0.64 -10.96
N LEU A 55 11.97 0.05 -10.08
CA LEU A 55 10.93 0.75 -9.33
C LEU A 55 11.51 1.40 -8.07
N ASP A 56 10.73 2.28 -7.45
CA ASP A 56 11.19 3.13 -6.36
C ASP A 56 10.77 2.64 -4.98
N PHE A 57 9.65 1.91 -4.88
CA PHE A 57 9.11 1.46 -3.61
C PHE A 57 8.25 0.20 -3.71
N ILE A 58 7.99 -0.40 -2.57
CA ILE A 58 6.96 -1.42 -2.40
C ILE A 58 5.92 -1.00 -1.37
N ARG A 59 4.71 -1.54 -1.49
CA ARG A 59 3.74 -1.58 -0.41
C ARG A 59 3.77 -2.96 0.23
N ALA A 60 3.98 -3.01 1.54
CA ALA A 60 4.19 -4.26 2.29
C ALA A 60 3.03 -4.53 3.26
N GLU A 61 2.43 -5.71 3.18
CA GLU A 61 1.49 -6.23 4.18
C GLU A 61 2.25 -7.02 5.25
N GLY A 62 1.75 -7.03 6.49
CA GLY A 62 2.38 -7.80 7.57
C GLY A 62 3.82 -7.37 7.84
N PHE A 63 4.10 -6.06 7.86
CA PHE A 63 5.44 -5.57 8.17
C PHE A 63 5.75 -5.72 9.65
N VAL A 64 4.87 -5.20 10.52
CA VAL A 64 4.88 -5.38 11.98
C VAL A 64 3.55 -5.96 12.43
N PHE A 65 3.55 -6.73 13.49
CA PHE A 65 2.41 -7.43 14.08
C PHE A 65 1.74 -8.44 13.13
N SER A 66 1.60 -9.66 13.60
CA SER A 66 0.87 -10.70 12.89
C SER A 66 -0.64 -10.46 12.99
N HIS A 67 -1.38 -10.91 11.99
CA HIS A 67 -2.82 -10.80 11.95
C HIS A 67 -3.44 -11.93 11.11
N VAL A 68 -4.75 -12.10 11.23
CA VAL A 68 -5.51 -13.05 10.41
C VAL A 68 -6.16 -12.27 9.26
N ALA A 69 -5.89 -12.69 8.03
CA ALA A 69 -6.48 -12.12 6.81
C ALA A 69 -7.35 -13.17 6.11
N ASP A 70 -8.01 -12.79 5.03
CA ASP A 70 -8.81 -13.72 4.20
C ASP A 70 -7.98 -14.90 3.70
N GLU A 71 -6.69 -14.69 3.53
CA GLU A 71 -5.72 -15.68 3.03
C GLU A 71 -5.09 -16.54 4.16
N GLY A 72 -5.42 -16.28 5.41
CA GLY A 72 -4.89 -16.99 6.57
C GLY A 72 -4.06 -16.12 7.50
N ILE A 73 -3.14 -16.72 8.23
CA ILE A 73 -2.26 -16.01 9.17
C ILE A 73 -1.13 -15.34 8.38
N ILE A 74 -1.01 -14.02 8.53
CA ILE A 74 0.11 -13.24 8.02
C ILE A 74 1.02 -12.89 9.19
N ASN A 75 2.26 -13.36 9.12
CA ASN A 75 3.27 -13.08 10.12
C ASN A 75 4.02 -11.77 9.84
N ALA A 76 4.49 -11.13 10.92
CA ALA A 76 5.36 -9.97 10.80
C ALA A 76 6.69 -10.34 10.12
N CYS A 77 7.14 -9.51 9.17
CA CYS A 77 8.31 -9.83 8.35
C CYS A 77 9.38 -8.74 8.32
N ALA A 78 9.27 -7.65 9.06
CA ALA A 78 10.14 -6.48 8.93
C ALA A 78 11.64 -6.84 8.99
N GLY A 79 12.04 -7.64 9.97
CA GLY A 79 13.45 -8.03 10.15
C GLY A 79 14.00 -8.82 8.97
N ASP A 80 13.26 -9.82 8.50
CA ASP A 80 13.66 -10.66 7.37
C ASP A 80 13.63 -9.88 6.05
N LEU A 81 12.61 -9.05 5.86
CA LEU A 81 12.46 -8.24 4.66
C LEU A 81 13.59 -7.22 4.51
N LEU A 82 13.98 -6.54 5.58
CA LEU A 82 15.08 -5.57 5.55
C LEU A 82 16.43 -6.24 5.30
N ARG A 83 16.67 -7.42 5.88
CA ARG A 83 17.89 -8.20 5.61
C ARG A 83 17.94 -8.70 4.17
N TYR A 84 16.81 -9.20 3.66
CA TYR A 84 16.69 -9.59 2.27
C TYR A 84 16.94 -8.41 1.33
N ARG A 85 16.32 -7.25 1.58
CA ARG A 85 16.54 -6.01 0.81
C ARG A 85 18.03 -5.67 0.72
N LYS A 86 18.74 -5.71 1.85
CA LYS A 86 20.18 -5.46 1.88
C LYS A 86 20.98 -6.54 1.15
N HIS A 87 20.61 -7.81 1.35
CA HIS A 87 21.31 -8.94 0.73
C HIS A 87 21.33 -8.87 -0.80
N ILE A 88 20.27 -8.40 -1.41
CA ILE A 88 20.16 -8.27 -2.87
C ILE A 88 20.57 -6.88 -3.40
N GLY A 89 21.08 -5.97 -2.56
CA GLY A 89 21.51 -4.64 -2.96
C GLY A 89 20.37 -3.68 -3.33
N ALA A 90 19.19 -3.83 -2.68
CA ALA A 90 17.98 -3.06 -2.97
C ALA A 90 17.68 -1.98 -1.91
N GLU A 91 18.68 -1.43 -1.23
CA GLU A 91 18.50 -0.47 -0.15
C GLU A 91 17.84 0.84 -0.59
N ASN A 92 17.92 1.16 -1.87
CA ASN A 92 17.22 2.30 -2.48
C ASN A 92 15.71 2.09 -2.64
N ILE A 93 15.21 0.86 -2.55
CA ILE A 93 13.78 0.57 -2.63
C ILE A 93 13.12 0.89 -1.29
N GLN A 94 12.18 1.85 -1.30
CA GLN A 94 11.45 2.24 -0.11
C GLN A 94 10.36 1.22 0.24
N ILE A 95 10.03 1.11 1.53
CA ILE A 95 9.00 0.22 2.04
C ILE A 95 7.89 1.06 2.71
N PHE A 96 6.70 1.04 2.13
CA PHE A 96 5.49 1.61 2.72
C PHE A 96 4.67 0.48 3.33
N ALA A 97 4.56 0.46 4.67
CA ALA A 97 3.98 -0.64 5.43
C ALA A 97 2.48 -0.42 5.69
N ASP A 98 1.64 -1.38 5.36
CA ASP A 98 0.25 -1.38 5.80
C ASP A 98 0.17 -1.51 7.34
N ILE A 99 -0.64 -0.67 7.96
CA ILE A 99 -0.95 -0.73 9.39
C ILE A 99 -2.43 -1.06 9.58
N LYS A 100 -2.72 -2.10 10.39
CA LYS A 100 -4.11 -2.56 10.60
C LYS A 100 -4.88 -2.69 9.28
N LYS A 101 -4.29 -3.40 8.31
CA LYS A 101 -4.81 -3.46 6.92
C LYS A 101 -6.25 -3.95 6.85
N LYS A 102 -6.97 -3.52 5.83
CA LYS A 102 -8.30 -4.01 5.46
C LYS A 102 -8.30 -5.54 5.16
N HIS A 103 -9.49 -6.14 5.10
CA HIS A 103 -9.66 -7.59 4.89
C HIS A 103 -8.88 -8.42 5.90
N SER A 104 -8.92 -8.00 7.18
CA SER A 104 -8.17 -8.66 8.24
C SER A 104 -8.87 -8.51 9.57
N ALA A 105 -8.70 -9.53 10.41
CA ALA A 105 -9.08 -9.51 11.82
C ALA A 105 -7.83 -9.18 12.65
N HIS A 106 -7.94 -8.14 13.48
CA HIS A 106 -6.85 -7.67 14.33
C HIS A 106 -7.08 -8.02 15.80
N ALA A 107 -7.76 -9.14 16.06
CA ALA A 107 -8.09 -9.60 17.43
C ALA A 107 -6.83 -9.87 18.25
N LEU A 108 -5.78 -10.43 17.65
CA LEU A 108 -4.49 -10.70 18.31
C LEU A 108 -3.78 -9.45 18.84
N THR A 109 -4.11 -8.30 18.29
CA THR A 109 -3.53 -7.00 18.64
C THR A 109 -4.62 -5.98 18.95
N ALA A 110 -5.73 -6.42 19.52
CA ALA A 110 -6.86 -5.54 19.88
C ALA A 110 -6.47 -4.48 20.92
N ASP A 111 -5.47 -4.78 21.74
CA ASP A 111 -4.85 -3.90 22.73
C ASP A 111 -3.81 -2.91 22.17
N VAL A 112 -3.48 -3.03 20.87
CA VAL A 112 -2.53 -2.14 20.17
C VAL A 112 -3.31 -1.21 19.28
N SER A 113 -3.19 0.10 19.48
CA SER A 113 -3.84 1.10 18.62
C SER A 113 -3.20 1.18 17.23
N VAL A 114 -3.90 1.81 16.27
CA VAL A 114 -3.35 2.07 14.94
C VAL A 114 -2.10 2.99 15.01
N ALA A 115 -2.11 3.96 15.91
CA ALA A 115 -0.98 4.86 16.14
C ALA A 115 0.23 4.11 16.72
N GLN A 116 0.03 3.19 17.66
CA GLN A 116 1.09 2.32 18.18
C GLN A 116 1.64 1.38 17.10
N THR A 117 0.77 0.86 16.23
CA THR A 117 1.21 0.05 15.08
C THR A 117 2.09 0.86 14.13
N ALA A 118 1.73 2.12 13.86
CA ALA A 118 2.54 3.02 13.03
C ALA A 118 3.89 3.33 13.68
N ALA A 119 3.92 3.61 14.98
CA ALA A 119 5.16 3.84 15.73
C ALA A 119 6.08 2.61 15.70
N ALA A 120 5.52 1.39 15.83
CA ALA A 120 6.27 0.16 15.67
C ALA A 120 6.84 0.01 14.24
N ALA A 121 6.07 0.30 13.21
CA ALA A 121 6.55 0.28 11.82
C ALA A 121 7.71 1.27 11.62
N GLN A 122 7.63 2.48 12.16
CA GLN A 122 8.73 3.44 12.13
C GLN A 122 9.97 2.94 12.88
N LEU A 123 9.79 2.36 14.07
CA LEU A 123 10.89 1.76 14.84
C LEU A 123 11.59 0.63 14.05
N PHE A 124 10.83 -0.15 13.29
CA PHE A 124 11.32 -1.21 12.43
C PHE A 124 11.75 -0.72 11.04
N LEU A 125 11.97 0.61 10.88
CA LEU A 125 12.57 1.24 9.70
C LEU A 125 11.71 1.18 8.43
N ALA A 126 10.39 1.18 8.54
CA ALA A 126 9.53 1.48 7.41
C ALA A 126 9.80 2.90 6.90
N ASN A 127 9.74 3.11 5.60
CA ASN A 127 9.91 4.43 4.97
C ASN A 127 8.62 5.26 4.99
N GLY A 128 7.50 4.62 5.26
CA GLY A 128 6.19 5.24 5.47
C GLY A 128 5.17 4.20 5.85
N VAL A 129 3.96 4.63 6.21
CA VAL A 129 2.86 3.75 6.57
C VAL A 129 1.63 4.01 5.72
N VAL A 130 0.82 2.99 5.51
CA VAL A 130 -0.44 3.05 4.76
C VAL A 130 -1.60 2.73 5.68
N LEU A 131 -2.46 3.72 5.90
CA LEU A 131 -3.72 3.58 6.63
C LEU A 131 -4.84 3.26 5.63
N THR A 132 -5.68 2.28 5.94
CA THR A 132 -6.81 1.89 5.09
C THR A 132 -8.12 1.85 5.90
N GLY A 133 -9.26 1.78 5.19
CA GLY A 133 -10.53 1.39 5.80
C GLY A 133 -10.57 -0.11 6.12
N THR A 134 -11.76 -0.61 6.41
CA THR A 134 -11.98 -2.02 6.81
C THR A 134 -12.07 -2.97 5.61
N ALA A 135 -12.51 -2.49 4.45
CA ALA A 135 -12.66 -3.26 3.22
C ALA A 135 -12.33 -2.40 1.98
N THR A 136 -12.24 -3.05 0.80
CA THR A 136 -12.03 -2.35 -0.47
C THR A 136 -13.19 -1.38 -0.75
N GLY A 137 -12.86 -0.11 -0.99
CA GLY A 137 -13.85 0.95 -1.20
C GLY A 137 -14.39 1.59 0.08
N HIS A 138 -14.13 1.03 1.25
CA HIS A 138 -14.48 1.66 2.52
C HIS A 138 -13.44 2.70 2.90
N PRO A 139 -13.86 3.92 3.30
CA PRO A 139 -12.95 4.99 3.66
C PRO A 139 -12.21 4.71 4.96
N ALA A 140 -10.96 5.19 5.04
CA ALA A 140 -10.23 5.23 6.29
C ALA A 140 -10.87 6.26 7.25
N ASP A 141 -10.71 6.04 8.56
CA ASP A 141 -11.18 6.99 9.56
C ASP A 141 -10.22 8.22 9.61
N PRO A 142 -10.73 9.45 9.36
CA PRO A 142 -9.92 10.66 9.45
C PRO A 142 -9.36 10.92 10.86
N GLN A 143 -10.02 10.44 11.91
CA GLN A 143 -9.51 10.53 13.28
C GLN A 143 -8.24 9.68 13.44
N GLN A 144 -8.26 8.44 12.93
CA GLN A 144 -7.08 7.57 12.94
C GLN A 144 -5.92 8.18 12.12
N LEU A 145 -6.21 8.87 11.00
CA LEU A 145 -5.17 9.57 10.25
C LEU A 145 -4.46 10.61 11.13
N ARG A 146 -5.22 11.45 11.85
CA ARG A 146 -4.65 12.45 12.77
C ARG A 146 -3.82 11.81 13.87
N GLU A 147 -4.31 10.74 14.48
CA GLU A 147 -3.59 10.00 15.52
C GLU A 147 -2.27 9.43 15.02
N VAL A 148 -2.27 8.82 13.81
CA VAL A 148 -1.06 8.29 13.19
C VAL A 148 -0.08 9.41 12.84
N LYS A 149 -0.55 10.51 12.25
CA LYS A 149 0.31 11.69 11.92
C LYS A 149 1.00 12.28 13.15
N HIS A 150 0.35 12.25 14.33
CA HIS A 150 0.98 12.69 15.57
C HIS A 150 1.98 11.68 16.14
N ALA A 151 1.79 10.38 15.87
CA ALA A 151 2.61 9.32 16.43
C ALA A 151 3.93 9.06 15.68
N VAL A 152 4.02 9.43 14.40
CA VAL A 152 5.19 9.13 13.56
C VAL A 152 5.69 10.36 12.82
N LYS A 153 6.97 10.29 12.39
CA LYS A 153 7.62 11.32 11.57
C LYS A 153 7.81 10.90 10.11
N ILE A 154 7.53 9.65 9.80
CA ILE A 154 7.58 9.12 8.43
C ILE A 154 6.27 9.44 7.69
N PRO A 155 6.28 9.45 6.35
CA PRO A 155 5.09 9.67 5.54
C PRO A 155 3.92 8.75 5.90
N VAL A 156 2.72 9.32 5.97
CA VAL A 156 1.46 8.61 6.19
C VAL A 156 0.60 8.70 4.95
N LEU A 157 0.36 7.56 4.33
CA LEU A 157 -0.46 7.43 3.14
C LEU A 157 -1.86 6.94 3.54
N VAL A 158 -2.88 7.43 2.86
CA VAL A 158 -4.24 6.90 3.01
C VAL A 158 -4.62 6.12 1.76
N GLY A 159 -4.99 4.86 1.94
CA GLY A 159 -5.50 3.99 0.90
C GLY A 159 -6.92 3.54 1.21
N SER A 160 -7.68 3.20 0.14
CA SER A 160 -9.06 2.73 0.25
C SER A 160 -10.11 3.83 0.45
N GLY A 161 -11.18 3.74 -0.33
CA GLY A 161 -12.41 4.53 -0.15
C GLY A 161 -12.28 6.05 -0.35
N VAL A 162 -11.16 6.54 -0.88
CA VAL A 162 -11.02 7.96 -1.19
C VAL A 162 -11.78 8.28 -2.47
N THR A 163 -12.65 9.29 -2.40
CA THR A 163 -13.50 9.77 -3.49
C THR A 163 -13.38 11.29 -3.61
N LEU A 164 -13.98 11.85 -4.66
CA LEU A 164 -14.02 13.31 -4.85
C LEU A 164 -14.72 14.03 -3.69
N GLU A 165 -15.76 13.38 -3.14
CA GLU A 165 -16.62 13.95 -2.10
C GLU A 165 -15.92 13.98 -0.73
N ASN A 166 -15.07 12.97 -0.44
CA ASN A 166 -14.46 12.82 0.89
C ASN A 166 -12.97 13.17 0.95
N VAL A 167 -12.32 13.47 -0.18
CA VAL A 167 -10.87 13.73 -0.23
C VAL A 167 -10.41 14.85 0.70
N LYS A 168 -11.28 15.83 0.97
CA LYS A 168 -10.99 16.94 1.89
C LYS A 168 -10.69 16.47 3.32
N ASN A 169 -11.19 15.29 3.71
CA ASN A 169 -10.95 14.72 5.04
C ASN A 169 -9.54 14.14 5.18
N TYR A 170 -8.77 14.04 4.10
CA TYR A 170 -7.46 13.39 4.04
C TYR A 170 -6.34 14.32 3.57
N LEU A 171 -6.54 15.64 3.65
CA LEU A 171 -5.51 16.62 3.24
C LEU A 171 -4.26 16.57 4.11
N ASP A 172 -4.37 16.08 5.34
CA ASP A 172 -3.23 15.87 6.24
C ASP A 172 -2.36 14.65 5.86
N ALA A 173 -2.83 13.79 4.96
CA ALA A 173 -2.04 12.68 4.45
C ALA A 173 -0.95 13.16 3.49
N ASP A 174 0.22 12.53 3.55
CA ASP A 174 1.33 12.86 2.64
C ASP A 174 1.06 12.35 1.21
N ALA A 175 0.27 11.27 1.07
CA ALA A 175 -0.18 10.78 -0.23
C ALA A 175 -1.49 9.99 -0.11
N LEU A 176 -2.17 9.82 -1.26
CA LEU A 176 -3.43 9.08 -1.37
C LEU A 176 -3.28 7.95 -2.40
N ILE A 177 -3.78 6.76 -2.06
CA ILE A 177 -3.84 5.61 -2.97
C ILE A 177 -5.29 5.43 -3.40
N ILE A 178 -5.59 5.72 -4.65
CA ILE A 178 -6.94 5.71 -5.20
C ILE A 178 -7.07 4.60 -6.22
N GLY A 179 -7.92 3.63 -5.91
CA GLY A 179 -8.18 2.47 -6.77
C GLY A 179 -9.60 2.48 -7.32
N SER A 180 -10.55 1.97 -6.54
CA SER A 180 -11.94 1.75 -6.99
C SER A 180 -12.61 3.02 -7.54
N TYR A 181 -12.36 4.20 -6.94
CA TYR A 181 -12.95 5.44 -7.43
C TYR A 181 -12.58 5.75 -8.89
N PHE A 182 -11.36 5.39 -9.32
CA PHE A 182 -10.91 5.60 -10.71
C PHE A 182 -11.44 4.56 -11.71
N LYS A 183 -12.22 3.61 -11.24
CA LYS A 183 -12.84 2.60 -12.10
C LYS A 183 -14.25 3.03 -12.52
N LYS A 184 -14.74 2.49 -13.64
CA LYS A 184 -16.13 2.65 -14.07
C LYS A 184 -17.07 2.24 -12.95
N GLU A 185 -18.09 3.06 -12.67
CA GLU A 185 -19.07 2.86 -11.60
C GLU A 185 -18.50 2.79 -10.18
N GLY A 186 -17.20 3.09 -10.00
CA GLY A 186 -16.53 2.94 -8.70
C GLY A 186 -16.29 1.49 -8.26
N TYR A 187 -16.50 0.52 -9.15
CA TYR A 187 -16.35 -0.88 -8.84
C TYR A 187 -14.93 -1.36 -9.17
N TRP A 188 -14.28 -1.97 -8.20
CA TRP A 188 -12.84 -2.30 -8.24
C TRP A 188 -12.43 -3.18 -9.42
N ALA A 189 -13.29 -4.08 -9.89
CA ALA A 189 -13.00 -5.01 -10.99
C ALA A 189 -13.19 -4.39 -12.39
N ASN A 190 -13.86 -3.25 -12.49
CA ASN A 190 -14.11 -2.59 -13.77
C ASN A 190 -12.82 -1.94 -14.34
N ALA A 191 -12.86 -1.61 -15.62
CA ALA A 191 -11.81 -0.86 -16.28
C ALA A 191 -11.65 0.55 -15.67
N VAL A 192 -10.49 1.15 -15.84
CA VAL A 192 -10.24 2.55 -15.47
C VAL A 192 -11.15 3.47 -16.28
N ASP A 193 -11.68 4.49 -15.61
CA ASP A 193 -12.46 5.58 -16.21
C ASP A 193 -11.60 6.85 -16.27
N PRO A 194 -11.10 7.24 -17.44
CA PRO A 194 -10.21 8.39 -17.59
C PRO A 194 -10.87 9.72 -17.15
N ASP A 195 -12.18 9.87 -17.33
CA ASP A 195 -12.89 11.10 -16.97
C ASP A 195 -12.96 11.25 -15.44
N ARG A 196 -13.17 10.14 -14.71
CA ARG A 196 -13.11 10.16 -13.25
C ARG A 196 -11.71 10.53 -12.74
N VAL A 197 -10.67 9.98 -13.37
CA VAL A 197 -9.27 10.34 -13.04
C VAL A 197 -9.04 11.84 -13.29
N LYS A 198 -9.41 12.34 -14.46
CA LYS A 198 -9.22 13.75 -14.82
C LYS A 198 -9.93 14.68 -13.84
N LYS A 199 -11.21 14.47 -13.58
CA LYS A 199 -12.01 15.27 -12.64
C LYS A 199 -11.40 15.28 -11.24
N PHE A 200 -10.92 14.13 -10.77
CA PHE A 200 -10.28 14.03 -9.46
C PHE A 200 -8.98 14.82 -9.42
N MET A 201 -8.12 14.69 -10.43
CA MET A 201 -6.84 15.38 -10.49
C MET A 201 -7.02 16.90 -10.60
N GLU A 202 -7.97 17.39 -11.37
CA GLU A 202 -8.33 18.80 -11.45
C GLU A 202 -8.82 19.35 -10.08
N HIS A 203 -9.58 18.54 -9.34
CA HIS A 203 -10.03 18.92 -8.01
C HIS A 203 -8.88 18.98 -7.00
N ILE A 204 -7.99 17.99 -7.02
CA ILE A 204 -6.81 17.96 -6.13
C ILE A 204 -5.86 19.14 -6.44
N SER A 205 -5.66 19.48 -7.70
CA SER A 205 -4.82 20.64 -8.06
C SER A 205 -5.32 21.92 -7.37
N LYS A 206 -6.63 22.16 -7.41
CA LYS A 206 -7.25 23.33 -6.74
C LYS A 206 -7.16 23.30 -5.21
N LEU A 207 -7.04 22.14 -4.61
CA LEU A 207 -6.90 22.00 -3.15
C LEU A 207 -5.46 22.18 -2.67
N ARG A 208 -4.49 22.13 -3.60
CA ARG A 208 -3.05 22.31 -3.32
C ARG A 208 -2.54 23.72 -3.59
N GLU A 209 -3.35 24.56 -4.24
CA GLU A 209 -3.13 26.00 -4.39
C GLU A 209 -3.48 26.74 -3.08
#